data_edf4565f552f1c29c625732d842b578b
#
_entry.id   edf4565f552f1c29c625732d842b578b
#
_cell.length_a   1.000
_cell.length_b   1.000
_cell.length_c   1.000
_cell.angle_alpha   90.00
_cell.angle_beta   90.00
_cell.angle_gamma   90.00
#
_symmetry.space_group_name_H-M   'P 1'
#
loop_
_entity.id
_entity.type
_entity.pdbx_description
1 polymer ?
#
loop_
_entity_poly.entity_id
_entity_poly.type
_entity_poly.pdbx_seq_one_letter_code
_entity_poly.pdbx_strand_id
1 'polypeptide(L)'
;GADIITFHIECDSDISKTIDKIIALGCKASLAVKPNTDIEAVYPYLDKLSMVLVMTVEPGFGGQSFMENTMPKIEKLRAKCPELDIQVDGGINIETVKIAGAAGANVMVAGSAVFNSENPKETIKLLKQNAKA
;
A
#
# COMPACT_ATOMS: atom_id res chain seq x y z
N GLY A 1 16.43 -0.14 13.56
CA GLY A 1 15.79 0.91 12.98
C GLY A 1 14.96 0.67 11.74
N ALA A 2 13.79 1.25 11.72
CA ALA A 2 12.93 1.26 10.55
C ALA A 2 13.40 2.36 9.58
N ASP A 3 13.41 2.05 8.27
CA ASP A 3 13.70 3.05 7.26
C ASP A 3 12.45 3.84 6.89
N ILE A 4 11.29 3.18 6.92
CA ILE A 4 9.99 3.79 6.62
C ILE A 4 9.04 3.49 7.78
N ILE A 5 8.34 4.51 8.26
CA ILE A 5 7.30 4.36 9.27
C ILE A 5 5.97 4.70 8.63
N THR A 6 5.04 3.73 8.66
CA THR A 6 3.68 3.89 8.11
C THR A 6 2.67 4.00 9.25
N PHE A 7 1.78 4.97 9.14
CA PHE A 7 0.66 5.10 10.07
C PHE A 7 -0.64 5.42 9.32
N HIS A 8 -1.77 5.15 9.95
CA HIS A 8 -3.08 5.36 9.31
C HIS A 8 -3.48 6.83 9.32
N ILE A 9 -4.00 7.31 8.18
CA ILE A 9 -4.52 8.68 8.08
C ILE A 9 -5.75 8.87 8.97
N GLU A 10 -6.44 7.77 9.29
CA GLU A 10 -7.62 7.79 10.17
C GLU A 10 -7.28 7.86 11.66
N CYS A 11 -6.00 7.96 12.03
CA CYS A 11 -5.60 8.06 13.43
C CYS A 11 -6.02 9.41 14.03
N ASP A 12 -6.10 9.45 15.38
CA ASP A 12 -6.51 10.67 16.10
C ASP A 12 -5.40 11.72 16.22
N SER A 13 -4.20 11.41 15.76
CA SER A 13 -3.04 12.30 15.86
C SER A 13 -3.07 13.38 14.77
N ASP A 14 -2.35 14.47 15.02
CA ASP A 14 -2.08 15.47 13.99
C ASP A 14 -1.17 14.87 12.94
N ILE A 15 -1.68 14.68 11.73
CA ILE A 15 -0.97 14.01 10.64
C ILE A 15 0.33 14.74 10.28
N SER A 16 0.26 16.05 10.11
CA SER A 16 1.42 16.84 9.72
C SER A 16 2.53 16.79 10.77
N LYS A 17 2.18 16.90 12.05
CA LYS A 17 3.15 16.81 13.14
C LYS A 17 3.78 15.43 13.23
N THR A 18 2.99 14.37 13.01
CA THR A 18 3.48 13.00 13.03
C THR A 18 4.48 12.77 11.90
N ILE A 19 4.17 13.23 10.70
CA ILE A 19 5.09 13.15 9.56
C ILE A 19 6.39 13.87 9.86
N ASP A 20 6.33 15.09 10.41
CA ASP A 20 7.51 15.88 10.75
C ASP A 20 8.38 15.17 11.79
N LYS A 21 7.77 14.53 12.79
CA LYS A 21 8.50 13.74 13.79
C LYS A 21 9.22 12.54 13.16
N ILE A 22 8.59 11.85 12.25
CA ILE A 22 9.18 10.70 11.56
C ILE A 22 10.40 11.14 10.76
N ILE A 23 10.27 12.23 10.02
CA ILE A 23 11.37 12.80 9.23
C ILE A 23 12.51 13.25 10.14
N ALA A 24 12.18 13.88 11.26
CA ALA A 24 13.19 14.34 12.24
C ALA A 24 13.99 13.18 12.84
N LEU A 25 13.42 11.98 12.90
CA LEU A 25 14.11 10.77 13.36
C LEU A 25 14.99 10.13 12.28
N GLY A 26 15.04 10.70 11.09
CA GLY A 26 15.82 10.17 9.99
C GLY A 26 15.11 9.07 9.20
N CYS A 27 13.81 8.90 9.40
CA CYS A 27 13.01 7.89 8.71
C CYS A 27 12.17 8.54 7.60
N LYS A 28 11.69 7.71 6.68
CA LYS A 28 10.74 8.12 5.65
C LYS A 28 9.32 7.92 6.16
N ALA A 29 8.42 8.84 5.82
CA ALA A 29 7.04 8.79 6.26
C ALA A 29 6.15 8.16 5.17
N SER A 30 5.19 7.36 5.61
CA SER A 30 4.18 6.74 4.76
C SER A 30 2.82 6.83 5.44
N LEU A 31 1.77 7.07 4.67
CA LEU A 31 0.39 7.06 5.17
C LEU A 31 -0.36 5.86 4.62
N ALA A 32 -1.14 5.21 5.48
CA ALA A 32 -2.04 4.13 5.10
C ALA A 32 -3.48 4.65 5.06
N VAL A 33 -4.23 4.24 4.04
CA VAL A 33 -5.65 4.58 3.90
C VAL A 33 -6.48 3.30 3.86
N LYS A 34 -7.59 3.29 4.61
CA LYS A 34 -8.55 2.19 4.62
C LYS A 34 -9.37 2.20 3.32
N PRO A 35 -10.01 1.06 2.96
CA PRO A 35 -10.81 1.00 1.73
C PRO A 35 -11.90 2.07 1.65
N ASN A 36 -12.47 2.48 2.77
CA ASN A 36 -13.56 3.46 2.81
C ASN A 36 -13.09 4.91 2.87
N THR A 37 -11.79 5.17 2.95
CA THR A 37 -11.23 6.52 3.01
C THR A 37 -10.86 6.98 1.62
N ASP A 38 -11.28 8.20 1.25
CA ASP A 38 -10.96 8.79 -0.05
C ASP A 38 -9.45 9.03 -0.17
N ILE A 39 -8.88 8.70 -1.32
CA ILE A 39 -7.45 8.90 -1.56
C ILE A 39 -7.04 10.37 -1.50
N GLU A 40 -7.96 11.27 -1.79
CA GLU A 40 -7.70 12.71 -1.72
C GLU A 40 -7.29 13.17 -0.31
N ALA A 41 -7.61 12.39 0.72
CA ALA A 41 -7.22 12.69 2.09
C ALA A 41 -5.69 12.75 2.28
N VAL A 42 -4.90 12.05 1.44
CA VAL A 42 -3.43 12.09 1.53
C VAL A 42 -2.81 13.23 0.72
N TYR A 43 -3.55 13.87 -0.17
CA TYR A 43 -3.02 14.88 -1.09
C TYR A 43 -2.28 16.04 -0.39
N PRO A 44 -2.78 16.59 0.73
CA PRO A 44 -2.07 17.68 1.41
C PRO A 44 -0.69 17.30 1.93
N TYR A 45 -0.41 16.00 2.09
CA TYR A 45 0.81 15.50 2.70
C TYR A 45 1.79 14.88 1.71
N LEU A 46 1.44 14.79 0.42
CA LEU A 46 2.23 14.06 -0.59
C LEU A 46 3.67 14.57 -0.70
N ASP A 47 3.89 15.85 -0.51
CA ASP A 47 5.23 16.45 -0.61
C ASP A 47 6.20 15.86 0.42
N LYS A 48 5.71 15.38 1.54
CA LYS A 48 6.50 14.86 2.65
C LYS A 48 6.48 13.34 2.74
N LEU A 49 5.67 12.68 1.91
CA LEU A 49 5.51 11.23 1.94
C LEU A 49 6.44 10.55 0.94
N SER A 50 7.03 9.43 1.35
CA SER A 50 7.81 8.57 0.47
C SER A 50 6.99 7.43 -0.10
N MET A 51 5.87 7.08 0.55
CA MET A 51 5.01 5.97 0.14
C MET A 51 3.59 6.21 0.66
N VAL A 52 2.62 5.65 -0.04
CA VAL A 52 1.23 5.56 0.43
C VAL A 52 0.82 4.08 0.37
N LEU A 53 0.27 3.59 1.48
CA LEU A 53 -0.28 2.25 1.58
C LEU A 53 -1.79 2.31 1.35
N VAL A 54 -2.27 1.64 0.32
CA VAL A 54 -3.70 1.50 0.06
C VAL A 54 -4.13 0.12 0.55
N MET A 55 -4.98 0.10 1.57
CA MET A 55 -5.54 -1.16 2.08
C MET A 55 -6.55 -1.70 1.06
N THR A 56 -6.41 -2.96 0.71
CA THR A 56 -7.27 -3.65 -0.25
C THR A 56 -8.19 -4.68 0.41
N VAL A 57 -8.22 -4.71 1.74
CA VAL A 57 -9.19 -5.39 2.58
C VAL A 57 -9.45 -4.52 3.81
N GLU A 58 -10.55 -4.77 4.53
CA GLU A 58 -10.79 -4.10 5.81
C GLU A 58 -9.75 -4.53 6.83
N PRO A 59 -9.05 -3.58 7.51
CA PRO A 59 -8.02 -3.94 8.48
C PRO A 59 -8.60 -4.69 9.69
N GLY A 60 -7.80 -5.59 10.24
CA GLY A 60 -8.15 -6.36 11.44
C GLY A 60 -8.86 -7.67 11.18
N PHE A 61 -9.22 -7.97 9.93
CA PHE A 61 -9.87 -9.22 9.56
C PHE A 61 -8.97 -10.03 8.65
N GLY A 62 -8.41 -11.12 9.15
CA GLY A 62 -7.60 -12.02 8.34
C GLY A 62 -8.44 -12.77 7.30
N GLY A 63 -7.81 -13.09 6.16
CA GLY A 63 -8.43 -13.94 5.13
C GLY A 63 -9.53 -13.28 4.31
N GLN A 64 -9.68 -11.97 4.36
CA GLN A 64 -10.67 -11.27 3.55
C GLN A 64 -10.28 -11.24 2.08
N SER A 65 -11.30 -11.19 1.22
CA SER A 65 -11.10 -11.10 -0.22
C SER A 65 -10.59 -9.73 -0.64
N PHE A 66 -9.76 -9.72 -1.66
CA PHE A 66 -9.26 -8.51 -2.28
C PHE A 66 -10.40 -7.60 -2.76
N MET A 67 -10.33 -6.32 -2.42
CA MET A 67 -11.37 -5.34 -2.75
C MET A 67 -10.99 -4.57 -4.03
N GLU A 68 -11.48 -5.02 -5.17
CA GLU A 68 -11.19 -4.35 -6.45
C GLU A 68 -11.71 -2.91 -6.52
N ASN A 69 -12.70 -2.56 -5.71
CA ASN A 69 -13.22 -1.20 -5.66
C ASN A 69 -12.23 -0.18 -5.08
N THR A 70 -11.07 -0.63 -4.58
CA THR A 70 -9.99 0.26 -4.16
C THR A 70 -9.05 0.63 -5.31
N MET A 71 -9.14 -0.03 -6.45
CA MET A 71 -8.27 0.21 -7.59
C MET A 71 -8.34 1.64 -8.15
N PRO A 72 -9.52 2.26 -8.27
CA PRO A 72 -9.59 3.67 -8.72
C PRO A 72 -8.76 4.62 -7.86
N LYS A 73 -8.60 4.34 -6.57
CA LYS A 73 -7.75 5.14 -5.68
C LYS A 73 -6.30 5.09 -6.10
N ILE A 74 -5.82 3.88 -6.43
CA ILE A 74 -4.44 3.66 -6.86
C ILE A 74 -4.20 4.34 -8.20
N GLU A 75 -5.12 4.19 -9.14
CA GLU A 75 -5.03 4.82 -10.46
C GLU A 75 -4.95 6.34 -10.35
N LYS A 76 -5.80 6.92 -9.51
CA LYS A 76 -5.87 8.36 -9.26
C LYS A 76 -4.58 8.88 -8.64
N LEU A 77 -4.05 8.16 -7.65
CA LEU A 77 -2.82 8.54 -6.97
C LEU A 77 -1.61 8.40 -7.91
N ARG A 78 -1.55 7.34 -8.71
CA ARG A 78 -0.46 7.15 -9.66
C ARG A 78 -0.45 8.23 -10.74
N ALA A 79 -1.62 8.63 -11.21
CA ALA A 79 -1.74 9.71 -12.20
C ALA A 79 -1.22 11.04 -11.62
N LYS A 80 -1.46 11.28 -10.32
CA LYS A 80 -1.00 12.49 -9.65
C LYS A 80 0.50 12.45 -9.32
N CYS A 81 1.00 11.27 -8.93
CA CYS A 81 2.38 11.09 -8.47
C CYS A 81 3.03 9.91 -9.20
N PRO A 82 3.55 10.10 -10.42
CA PRO A 82 4.10 9.00 -11.23
C PRO A 82 5.25 8.24 -10.58
N GLU A 83 5.99 8.87 -9.67
CA GLU A 83 7.19 8.27 -9.06
C GLU A 83 6.99 7.86 -7.60
N LEU A 84 5.82 8.09 -7.03
CA LEU A 84 5.54 7.73 -5.64
C LEU A 84 5.46 6.20 -5.49
N ASP A 85 6.01 5.68 -4.39
CA ASP A 85 5.80 4.27 -4.06
C ASP A 85 4.39 4.09 -3.53
N ILE A 86 3.63 3.20 -4.16
CA ILE A 86 2.26 2.87 -3.77
C ILE A 86 2.23 1.40 -3.36
N GLN A 87 2.01 1.17 -2.07
CA GLN A 87 1.92 -0.16 -1.49
C GLN A 87 0.47 -0.60 -1.39
N VAL A 88 0.22 -1.89 -1.61
CA VAL A 88 -1.08 -2.50 -1.35
C VAL A 88 -0.93 -3.62 -0.35
N ASP A 89 -1.90 -3.76 0.54
CA ASP A 89 -1.92 -4.79 1.58
C ASP A 89 -3.34 -5.33 1.70
N GLY A 90 -3.47 -6.62 1.52
CA GLY A 90 -4.72 -7.33 1.70
C GLY A 90 -5.17 -8.09 0.45
N GLY A 91 -5.27 -9.41 0.57
CA GLY A 91 -5.78 -10.26 -0.49
C GLY A 91 -4.89 -10.40 -1.72
N ILE A 92 -3.61 -10.06 -1.60
CA ILE A 92 -2.67 -10.13 -2.74
C ILE A 92 -2.25 -11.57 -2.97
N ASN A 93 -2.43 -12.03 -4.21
CA ASN A 93 -2.01 -13.34 -4.70
C ASN A 93 -1.56 -13.21 -6.16
N ILE A 94 -1.27 -14.34 -6.81
CA ILE A 94 -0.79 -14.35 -8.20
C ILE A 94 -1.77 -13.66 -9.16
N GLU A 95 -3.06 -13.78 -8.90
CA GLU A 95 -4.11 -13.18 -9.77
C GLU A 95 -4.33 -11.70 -9.42
N THR A 96 -4.52 -11.39 -8.13
CA THR A 96 -4.86 -10.02 -7.71
C THR A 96 -3.68 -9.06 -7.84
N VAL A 97 -2.44 -9.56 -7.77
CA VAL A 97 -1.26 -8.72 -7.97
C VAL A 97 -1.23 -8.11 -9.37
N LYS A 98 -1.77 -8.79 -10.38
CA LYS A 98 -1.88 -8.24 -11.73
C LYS A 98 -2.82 -7.03 -11.76
N ILE A 99 -3.94 -7.13 -11.04
CA ILE A 99 -4.94 -6.07 -10.96
C ILE A 99 -4.34 -4.85 -10.28
N ALA A 100 -3.67 -5.06 -9.14
CA ALA A 100 -3.06 -3.98 -8.38
C ALA A 100 -1.90 -3.32 -9.16
N GLY A 101 -1.06 -4.11 -9.80
CA GLY A 101 0.05 -3.60 -10.61
C GLY A 101 -0.45 -2.79 -11.82
N ALA A 102 -1.51 -3.26 -12.48
CA ALA A 102 -2.11 -2.54 -13.60
C ALA A 102 -2.71 -1.21 -13.17
N ALA A 103 -3.21 -1.10 -11.93
CA ALA A 103 -3.73 0.14 -11.38
C ALA A 103 -2.61 1.14 -11.03
N GLY A 104 -1.37 0.67 -10.83
CA GLY A 104 -0.23 1.52 -10.55
C GLY A 104 0.52 1.23 -9.26
N ALA A 105 0.12 0.20 -8.51
CA ALA A 105 0.85 -0.20 -7.30
C ALA A 105 2.19 -0.83 -7.67
N ASN A 106 3.23 -0.52 -6.91
CA ASN A 106 4.57 -1.06 -7.15
C ASN A 106 5.20 -1.74 -5.93
N VAL A 107 4.53 -1.71 -4.79
CA VAL A 107 4.97 -2.41 -3.57
C VAL A 107 3.82 -3.31 -3.11
N MET A 108 4.07 -4.62 -2.99
CA MET A 108 3.03 -5.60 -2.72
C MET A 108 3.29 -6.31 -1.40
N VAL A 109 2.25 -6.45 -0.56
CA VAL A 109 2.29 -7.26 0.64
C VAL A 109 1.45 -8.51 0.39
N ALA A 110 2.07 -9.67 0.39
CA ALA A 110 1.45 -10.92 -0.02
C ALA A 110 1.69 -12.07 0.98
N GLY A 111 1.55 -11.79 2.26
CA GLY A 111 1.89 -12.74 3.32
C GLY A 111 1.18 -14.08 3.21
N SER A 112 -0.15 -14.08 3.18
CA SER A 112 -0.93 -15.33 3.15
C SER A 112 -0.67 -16.16 1.90
N ALA A 113 -0.57 -15.51 0.74
CA ALA A 113 -0.30 -16.20 -0.52
C ALA A 113 1.05 -16.92 -0.52
N VAL A 114 2.05 -16.33 0.14
CA VAL A 114 3.39 -16.90 0.24
C VAL A 114 3.44 -18.00 1.29
N PHE A 115 2.95 -17.72 2.50
CA PHE A 115 3.03 -18.67 3.62
C PHE A 115 2.19 -19.93 3.38
N ASN A 116 1.07 -19.83 2.69
CA ASN A 116 0.18 -20.96 2.41
C ASN A 116 0.52 -21.65 1.09
N SER A 117 1.55 -21.21 0.40
CA SER A 117 1.97 -21.81 -0.87
C SER A 117 2.79 -23.08 -0.64
N GLU A 118 2.63 -24.06 -1.53
CA GLU A 118 3.45 -25.27 -1.53
C GLU A 118 4.91 -24.96 -1.88
N ASN A 119 5.15 -23.92 -2.66
CA ASN A 119 6.47 -23.47 -3.06
C ASN A 119 6.59 -21.96 -2.92
N PRO A 120 6.96 -21.46 -1.72
CA PRO A 120 7.03 -20.01 -1.48
C PRO A 120 7.96 -19.25 -2.43
N LYS A 121 9.09 -19.84 -2.80
CA LYS A 121 10.05 -19.17 -3.70
C LYS A 121 9.47 -18.94 -5.08
N GLU A 122 8.78 -19.94 -5.62
CA GLU A 122 8.14 -19.82 -6.94
C GLU A 122 6.98 -18.85 -6.89
N THR A 123 6.19 -18.86 -5.82
CA THR A 123 5.09 -17.93 -5.62
C THR A 123 5.59 -16.49 -5.60
N ILE A 124 6.67 -16.20 -4.88
CA ILE A 124 7.28 -14.87 -4.86
C ILE A 124 7.73 -14.45 -6.25
N LYS A 125 8.34 -15.37 -7.00
CA LYS A 125 8.79 -15.11 -8.37
C LYS A 125 7.62 -14.75 -9.28
N LEU A 126 6.53 -15.50 -9.21
CA LEU A 126 5.31 -15.26 -10.00
C LEU A 126 4.66 -13.94 -9.62
N LEU A 127 4.61 -13.60 -8.33
CA LEU A 127 4.08 -12.32 -7.86
C LEU A 127 4.87 -11.15 -8.44
N LYS A 128 6.19 -11.24 -8.44
CA LYS A 128 7.05 -10.20 -9.00
C LYS A 128 6.86 -10.05 -10.50
N GLN A 129 6.75 -11.15 -11.23
CA GLN A 129 6.52 -11.13 -12.67
C GLN A 129 5.16 -10.53 -13.01
N ASN A 130 4.11 -10.94 -12.29
CA ASN A 130 2.75 -10.50 -12.56
C ASN A 130 2.54 -9.02 -12.18
N ALA A 131 3.23 -8.52 -11.18
CA ALA A 131 3.15 -7.12 -10.78
C ALA A 131 3.66 -6.17 -11.87
N LYS A 132 4.50 -6.67 -12.78
CA LYS A 132 5.08 -5.88 -13.89
C LYS A 132 4.27 -5.97 -15.18
N ALA A 133 3.24 -6.80 -15.16
CA ALA A 133 2.44 -7.04 -16.36
C ALA A 133 1.56 -5.84 -16.74
#